data_3bbaeeebea05690358824825ba877c85
#
_entry.id   3bbaeeebea05690358824825ba877c85
#
_cell.length_a   1.000
_cell.length_b   1.000
_cell.length_c   1.000
_cell.angle_alpha   90.00
_cell.angle_beta   90.00
_cell.angle_gamma   90.00
#
_symmetry.space_group_name_H-M   'P 1'
#
loop_
_entity.id
_entity.type
_entity.pdbx_description
1 polymer ?
#
loop_
_entity_poly.entity_id
_entity_poly.type
_entity_poly.pdbx_seq_one_letter_code
_entity_poly.pdbx_strand_id
1 'polypeptide(L)'
;MEQFLKKAAEMLDRKPPKPMKQLMDGLGYLDDIDHQLIKKAYVYASIAHGHQSRRTGEPYIHHPVAVARTLAELNLDKESIAAGLLHDVLEDTALKTEFIAKEFGNEILTLVDGVSKLDQIEYEDTHQAQAENFSKMILAMVKDIRVILIKLADRMHNIQTLNALEQKKQYKIARETLQIYAPIANRLGIYQMKTLLEREAFRYAYPYRHKILKKALKGNPIISKLIII
;
A
#
# COMPACT_ATOMS: atom_id res chain seq x y z
N MET A 1 3.42 7.57 -25.96
CA MET A 1 4.40 8.14 -25.00
C MET A 1 4.40 9.68 -25.04
N GLU A 2 4.56 10.30 -26.20
CA GLU A 2 4.56 11.76 -26.33
C GLU A 2 3.28 12.44 -25.80
N GLN A 3 2.11 11.88 -26.13
CA GLN A 3 0.82 12.35 -25.61
C GLN A 3 0.70 12.23 -24.08
N PHE A 4 1.28 11.17 -23.49
CA PHE A 4 1.35 10.98 -22.03
C PHE A 4 2.16 12.10 -21.39
N LEU A 5 3.37 12.37 -21.90
CA LEU A 5 4.26 13.41 -21.37
C LEU A 5 3.65 14.82 -21.50
N LYS A 6 2.98 15.11 -22.62
CA LYS A 6 2.26 16.38 -22.81
C LYS A 6 1.16 16.55 -21.77
N LYS A 7 0.34 15.52 -21.56
CA LYS A 7 -0.71 15.53 -20.52
C LYS A 7 -0.13 15.68 -19.11
N ALA A 8 1.02 15.04 -18.84
CA ALA A 8 1.70 15.15 -17.56
C ALA A 8 2.18 16.58 -17.30
N ALA A 9 2.80 17.24 -18.29
CA ALA A 9 3.24 18.63 -18.19
C ALA A 9 2.05 19.56 -17.89
N GLU A 10 0.94 19.43 -18.64
CA GLU A 10 -0.28 20.22 -18.41
C GLU A 10 -0.87 20.03 -16.99
N MET A 11 -0.79 18.81 -16.45
CA MET A 11 -1.30 18.52 -15.09
C MET A 11 -0.36 19.05 -14.00
N LEU A 12 0.94 19.05 -14.24
CA LEU A 12 1.93 19.59 -13.30
C LEU A 12 1.75 21.10 -13.07
N ASP A 13 1.30 21.84 -14.07
CA ASP A 13 1.04 23.29 -13.96
C ASP A 13 -0.29 23.61 -13.26
N ARG A 14 -1.16 22.64 -13.09
CA ARG A 14 -2.45 22.85 -12.43
C ARG A 14 -2.34 22.82 -10.90
N LYS A 15 -3.31 23.48 -10.26
CA LYS A 15 -3.50 23.38 -8.81
C LYS A 15 -3.72 21.91 -8.39
N PRO A 16 -3.02 21.42 -7.37
CA PRO A 16 -3.14 20.03 -6.95
C PRO A 16 -4.56 19.71 -6.51
N PRO A 17 -5.12 18.56 -6.92
CA PRO A 17 -6.42 18.09 -6.47
C PRO A 17 -6.38 17.72 -4.99
N LYS A 18 -7.56 17.64 -4.36
CA LYS A 18 -7.69 17.41 -2.91
C LYS A 18 -6.88 16.23 -2.36
N PRO A 19 -6.87 15.02 -2.98
CA PRO A 19 -6.07 13.91 -2.48
C PRO A 19 -4.57 14.21 -2.46
N MET A 20 -4.06 14.85 -3.51
CA MET A 20 -2.67 15.26 -3.58
C MET A 20 -2.34 16.32 -2.52
N LYS A 21 -3.21 17.33 -2.35
CA LYS A 21 -3.00 18.34 -1.32
C LYS A 21 -2.90 17.72 0.07
N GLN A 22 -3.80 16.80 0.40
CA GLN A 22 -3.76 16.07 1.67
C GLN A 22 -2.48 15.24 1.88
N LEU A 23 -1.91 14.66 0.81
CA LEU A 23 -0.62 13.99 0.88
C LEU A 23 0.49 15.01 1.18
N MET A 24 0.55 16.11 0.42
CA MET A 24 1.58 17.15 0.58
C MET A 24 1.55 17.79 1.96
N ASP A 25 0.37 17.98 2.55
CA ASP A 25 0.22 18.53 3.91
C ASP A 25 0.89 17.62 4.98
N GLY A 26 1.03 16.32 4.70
CA GLY A 26 1.72 15.34 5.55
C GLY A 26 3.24 15.23 5.33
N LEU A 27 3.79 15.94 4.35
CA LEU A 27 5.20 15.84 3.94
C LEU A 27 6.06 17.02 4.40
N GLY A 28 5.66 17.72 5.46
CA GLY A 28 6.37 18.90 5.95
C GLY A 28 7.82 18.68 6.41
N TYR A 29 8.27 17.43 6.45
CA TYR A 29 9.66 17.04 6.73
C TYR A 29 10.55 16.95 5.48
N LEU A 30 9.98 17.07 4.27
CA LEU A 30 10.69 17.06 2.99
C LEU A 30 10.85 18.48 2.44
N ASP A 31 11.84 18.69 1.59
CA ASP A 31 12.08 19.98 0.93
C ASP A 31 11.23 20.18 -0.35
N ASP A 32 11.33 21.38 -0.94
CA ASP A 32 10.55 21.74 -2.13
C ASP A 32 10.92 20.92 -3.37
N ILE A 33 12.17 20.45 -3.48
CA ILE A 33 12.64 19.62 -4.60
C ILE A 33 12.02 18.23 -4.47
N ASP A 34 12.00 17.70 -3.26
CA ASP A 34 11.37 16.41 -2.94
C ASP A 34 9.86 16.45 -3.20
N HIS A 35 9.20 17.56 -2.86
CA HIS A 35 7.79 17.78 -3.16
C HIS A 35 7.52 17.78 -4.67
N GLN A 36 8.40 18.32 -5.50
CA GLN A 36 8.24 18.29 -6.96
C GLN A 36 8.31 16.87 -7.51
N LEU A 37 9.25 16.04 -7.00
CA LEU A 37 9.35 14.63 -7.37
C LEU A 37 8.07 13.86 -7.04
N ILE A 38 7.54 14.04 -5.83
CA ILE A 38 6.31 13.40 -5.37
C ILE A 38 5.10 13.87 -6.18
N LYS A 39 5.03 15.17 -6.48
CA LYS A 39 4.00 15.72 -7.37
C LYS A 39 4.06 15.09 -8.75
N LYS A 40 5.27 14.93 -9.31
CA LYS A 40 5.48 14.24 -10.59
C LYS A 40 4.98 12.79 -10.53
N ALA A 41 5.37 12.03 -9.51
CA ALA A 41 4.93 10.65 -9.32
C ALA A 41 3.39 10.53 -9.23
N TYR A 42 2.73 11.42 -8.49
CA TYR A 42 1.27 11.49 -8.41
C TYR A 42 0.62 11.73 -9.77
N VAL A 43 1.13 12.70 -10.56
CA VAL A 43 0.57 13.03 -11.88
C VAL A 43 0.72 11.84 -12.82
N TYR A 44 1.89 11.19 -12.82
CA TYR A 44 2.16 10.04 -13.67
C TYR A 44 1.27 8.84 -13.31
N ALA A 45 1.13 8.52 -12.02
CA ALA A 45 0.20 7.50 -11.56
C ALA A 45 -1.26 7.83 -11.93
N SER A 46 -1.69 9.09 -11.77
CA SER A 46 -3.04 9.54 -12.12
C SER A 46 -3.36 9.37 -13.61
N ILE A 47 -2.40 9.62 -14.49
CA ILE A 47 -2.59 9.44 -15.93
C ILE A 47 -2.58 7.96 -16.30
N ALA A 48 -1.64 7.19 -15.73
CA ALA A 48 -1.47 5.78 -15.99
C ALA A 48 -2.74 4.98 -15.62
N HIS A 49 -3.33 5.28 -14.47
CA HIS A 49 -4.55 4.65 -13.96
C HIS A 49 -5.84 5.40 -14.33
N GLY A 50 -5.78 6.41 -15.20
CA GLY A 50 -6.89 7.34 -15.46
C GLY A 50 -8.20 6.71 -15.97
N HIS A 51 -8.17 5.46 -16.42
CA HIS A 51 -9.35 4.69 -16.86
C HIS A 51 -9.80 3.64 -15.83
N GLN A 52 -9.11 3.54 -14.71
CA GLN A 52 -9.34 2.50 -13.71
C GLN A 52 -10.12 3.04 -12.52
N SER A 53 -11.03 2.22 -12.04
CA SER A 53 -11.76 2.44 -10.79
C SER A 53 -11.63 1.22 -9.90
N ARG A 54 -11.58 1.42 -8.59
CA ARG A 54 -11.65 0.34 -7.63
C ARG A 54 -13.05 -0.27 -7.60
N ARG A 55 -13.19 -1.46 -7.02
CA ARG A 55 -14.50 -2.11 -6.82
C ARG A 55 -15.44 -1.31 -5.92
N THR A 56 -14.91 -0.36 -5.15
CA THR A 56 -15.69 0.63 -4.38
C THR A 56 -16.32 1.70 -5.26
N GLY A 57 -15.97 1.78 -6.56
CA GLY A 57 -16.41 2.82 -7.51
C GLY A 57 -15.54 4.08 -7.49
N GLU A 58 -14.58 4.19 -6.60
CA GLU A 58 -13.65 5.34 -6.52
C GLU A 58 -12.56 5.28 -7.60
N PRO A 59 -12.06 6.44 -8.07
CA PRO A 59 -10.90 6.50 -8.96
C PRO A 59 -9.69 5.75 -8.34
N TYR A 60 -8.99 4.97 -9.16
CA TYR A 60 -7.90 4.12 -8.69
C TYR A 60 -6.80 4.87 -7.95
N ILE A 61 -6.50 6.12 -8.38
CA ILE A 61 -5.45 6.97 -7.79
C ILE A 61 -5.60 7.18 -6.28
N HIS A 62 -6.78 7.03 -5.71
CA HIS A 62 -7.00 7.15 -4.25
C HIS A 62 -6.23 6.08 -3.49
N HIS A 63 -6.01 4.89 -4.09
CA HIS A 63 -5.24 3.82 -3.48
C HIS A 63 -3.74 4.16 -3.37
N PRO A 64 -3.01 4.46 -4.45
CA PRO A 64 -1.62 4.87 -4.35
C PRO A 64 -1.39 6.07 -3.41
N VAL A 65 -2.33 7.02 -3.40
CA VAL A 65 -2.27 8.15 -2.45
C VAL A 65 -2.41 7.69 -1.00
N ALA A 66 -3.30 6.75 -0.70
CA ALA A 66 -3.43 6.20 0.64
C ALA A 66 -2.16 5.45 1.08
N VAL A 67 -1.56 4.67 0.18
CA VAL A 67 -0.26 4.01 0.40
C VAL A 67 0.82 5.05 0.70
N ALA A 68 0.98 6.06 -0.14
CA ALA A 68 1.96 7.12 0.04
C ALA A 68 1.76 7.89 1.36
N ARG A 69 0.51 8.14 1.78
CA ARG A 69 0.21 8.76 3.08
C ARG A 69 0.65 7.90 4.26
N THR A 70 0.42 6.59 4.20
CA THR A 70 0.91 5.68 5.23
C THR A 70 2.43 5.71 5.34
N LEU A 71 3.14 5.78 4.21
CA LEU A 71 4.60 5.91 4.19
C LEU A 71 5.06 7.27 4.74
N ALA A 72 4.33 8.35 4.44
CA ALA A 72 4.57 9.68 4.99
C ALA A 72 4.39 9.73 6.52
N GLU A 73 3.37 9.05 7.06
CA GLU A 73 3.16 8.91 8.51
C GLU A 73 4.32 8.17 9.22
N LEU A 74 5.07 7.36 8.47
CA LEU A 74 6.31 6.72 8.93
C LEU A 74 7.57 7.58 8.69
N ASN A 75 7.43 8.81 8.18
CA ASN A 75 8.51 9.73 7.81
C ASN A 75 9.54 9.12 6.86
N LEU A 76 9.09 8.35 5.87
CA LEU A 76 9.99 7.76 4.87
C LEU A 76 10.48 8.80 3.85
N ASP A 77 11.57 8.46 3.17
CA ASP A 77 12.19 9.29 2.15
C ASP A 77 11.31 9.50 0.91
N LYS A 78 11.65 10.48 0.10
CA LYS A 78 10.93 10.85 -1.12
C LYS A 78 10.83 9.71 -2.13
N GLU A 79 11.87 8.88 -2.22
CA GLU A 79 11.93 7.73 -3.11
C GLU A 79 10.88 6.69 -2.72
N SER A 80 10.73 6.43 -1.43
CA SER A 80 9.69 5.53 -0.88
C SER A 80 8.28 6.07 -1.13
N ILE A 81 8.05 7.38 -0.91
CA ILE A 81 6.76 8.02 -1.15
C ILE A 81 6.42 7.98 -2.65
N ALA A 82 7.37 8.32 -3.52
CA ALA A 82 7.19 8.26 -4.98
C ALA A 82 6.96 6.83 -5.46
N ALA A 83 7.72 5.86 -4.95
CA ALA A 83 7.52 4.44 -5.24
C ALA A 83 6.14 3.94 -4.74
N GLY A 84 5.67 4.40 -3.58
CA GLY A 84 4.32 4.11 -3.10
C GLY A 84 3.20 4.66 -4.00
N LEU A 85 3.42 5.81 -4.66
CA LEU A 85 2.51 6.34 -5.68
C LEU A 85 2.53 5.54 -6.99
N LEU A 86 3.66 4.91 -7.33
CA LEU A 86 3.92 4.23 -8.60
C LEU A 86 3.86 2.70 -8.49
N HIS A 87 3.62 2.12 -7.31
CA HIS A 87 3.84 0.69 -7.05
C HIS A 87 3.07 -0.24 -7.98
N ASP A 88 1.83 0.09 -8.36
CA ASP A 88 0.97 -0.70 -9.24
C ASP A 88 1.15 -0.36 -10.75
N VAL A 89 1.93 0.68 -11.06
CA VAL A 89 2.00 1.20 -12.44
C VAL A 89 2.60 0.17 -13.41
N LEU A 90 3.58 -0.63 -12.98
CA LEU A 90 4.21 -1.65 -13.82
C LEU A 90 3.30 -2.86 -14.06
N GLU A 91 2.40 -3.19 -13.13
CA GLU A 91 1.51 -4.34 -13.24
C GLU A 91 0.20 -4.01 -13.96
N ASP A 92 -0.39 -2.88 -13.60
CA ASP A 92 -1.76 -2.55 -13.98
C ASP A 92 -1.84 -1.59 -15.18
N THR A 93 -0.71 -1.14 -15.73
CA THR A 93 -0.70 -0.18 -16.84
C THR A 93 0.27 -0.55 -17.97
N ALA A 94 0.27 0.22 -19.04
CA ALA A 94 1.16 0.03 -20.19
C ALA A 94 2.57 0.65 -20.00
N LEU A 95 2.86 1.26 -18.85
CA LEU A 95 4.17 1.85 -18.58
C LEU A 95 5.21 0.75 -18.32
N LYS A 96 6.42 0.96 -18.88
CA LYS A 96 7.52 0.00 -18.80
C LYS A 96 8.61 0.48 -17.84
N THR A 97 9.43 -0.47 -17.41
CA THR A 97 10.57 -0.24 -16.51
C THR A 97 11.52 0.84 -17.02
N GLU A 98 11.83 0.84 -18.34
CA GLU A 98 12.73 1.81 -18.95
C GLU A 98 12.18 3.25 -18.85
N PHE A 99 10.85 3.38 -18.89
CA PHE A 99 10.21 4.68 -18.72
C PHE A 99 10.30 5.18 -17.29
N ILE A 100 10.04 4.32 -16.31
CA ILE A 100 10.18 4.67 -14.89
C ILE A 100 11.64 5.02 -14.55
N ALA A 101 12.61 4.22 -15.04
CA ALA A 101 14.04 4.51 -14.85
C ALA A 101 14.43 5.89 -15.40
N LYS A 102 13.96 6.24 -16.61
CA LYS A 102 14.24 7.52 -17.26
C LYS A 102 13.66 8.70 -16.52
N GLU A 103 12.42 8.58 -16.04
CA GLU A 103 11.67 9.69 -15.46
C GLU A 103 11.93 9.88 -13.95
N PHE A 104 12.21 8.80 -13.22
CA PHE A 104 12.29 8.79 -11.76
C PHE A 104 13.63 8.25 -11.21
N GLY A 105 14.50 7.73 -12.08
CA GLY A 105 15.78 7.14 -11.69
C GLY A 105 15.70 5.67 -11.28
N ASN A 106 16.88 5.06 -11.17
CA ASN A 106 17.00 3.62 -10.91
C ASN A 106 16.59 3.23 -9.47
N GLU A 107 16.72 4.14 -8.53
CA GLU A 107 16.35 3.86 -7.12
C GLU A 107 14.85 3.64 -6.99
N ILE A 108 14.02 4.57 -7.49
CA ILE A 108 12.56 4.42 -7.50
C ILE A 108 12.14 3.20 -8.33
N LEU A 109 12.76 2.97 -9.50
CA LEU A 109 12.49 1.76 -10.28
C LEU A 109 12.76 0.49 -9.47
N THR A 110 13.87 0.43 -8.74
CA THR A 110 14.23 -0.74 -7.93
C THR A 110 13.18 -1.02 -6.85
N LEU A 111 12.64 0.03 -6.21
CA LEU A 111 11.58 -0.10 -5.22
C LEU A 111 10.27 -0.60 -5.86
N VAL A 112 9.84 0.02 -6.97
CA VAL A 112 8.60 -0.35 -7.67
C VAL A 112 8.68 -1.78 -8.21
N ASP A 113 9.78 -2.15 -8.88
CA ASP A 113 10.01 -3.52 -9.39
C ASP A 113 10.09 -4.54 -8.25
N GLY A 114 10.68 -4.16 -7.12
CA GLY A 114 10.73 -4.99 -5.92
C GLY A 114 9.34 -5.29 -5.35
N VAL A 115 8.46 -4.29 -5.28
CA VAL A 115 7.08 -4.47 -4.83
C VAL A 115 6.31 -5.36 -5.81
N SER A 116 6.40 -5.09 -7.12
CA SER A 116 5.76 -5.87 -8.18
C SER A 116 6.17 -7.36 -8.12
N LYS A 117 7.45 -7.66 -7.89
CA LYS A 117 7.92 -9.05 -7.71
C LYS A 117 7.34 -9.74 -6.47
N LEU A 118 7.05 -8.98 -5.41
CA LEU A 118 6.37 -9.54 -4.24
C LEU A 118 4.90 -9.86 -4.51
N ASP A 119 4.23 -9.12 -5.40
CA ASP A 119 2.84 -9.37 -5.80
C ASP A 119 2.66 -10.66 -6.61
N GLN A 120 3.69 -11.07 -7.34
CA GLN A 120 3.70 -12.31 -8.11
C GLN A 120 3.85 -13.56 -7.24
N ILE A 121 4.08 -13.43 -5.93
CA ILE A 121 4.16 -14.56 -5.00
C ILE A 121 2.75 -15.04 -4.70
N GLU A 122 2.39 -16.22 -5.21
CA GLU A 122 1.09 -16.83 -4.94
C GLU A 122 0.98 -17.32 -3.50
N TYR A 123 -0.08 -16.88 -2.82
CA TYR A 123 -0.40 -17.37 -1.49
C TYR A 123 -1.10 -18.74 -1.57
N GLU A 124 -0.47 -19.75 -1.01
CA GLU A 124 -1.05 -21.07 -0.75
C GLU A 124 -1.14 -21.32 0.76
N ASP A 125 -2.21 -21.99 1.19
CA ASP A 125 -2.47 -22.27 2.62
C ASP A 125 -1.79 -23.54 3.11
N THR A 126 -0.63 -23.89 2.54
CA THR A 126 0.22 -24.98 2.99
C THR A 126 1.39 -24.45 3.81
N HIS A 127 1.81 -25.18 4.86
CA HIS A 127 2.95 -24.77 5.68
C HIS A 127 4.24 -24.56 4.88
N GLN A 128 4.47 -25.39 3.86
CA GLN A 128 5.65 -25.30 3.00
C GLN A 128 5.61 -24.02 2.15
N ALA A 129 4.49 -23.74 1.47
CA ALA A 129 4.34 -22.55 0.65
C ALA A 129 4.40 -21.25 1.49
N GLN A 130 3.88 -21.28 2.74
CA GLN A 130 4.00 -20.14 3.65
C GLN A 130 5.46 -19.86 4.04
N ALA A 131 6.26 -20.91 4.31
CA ALA A 131 7.68 -20.77 4.61
C ALA A 131 8.48 -20.24 3.41
N GLU A 132 8.18 -20.72 2.21
CA GLU A 132 8.80 -20.24 0.96
C GLU A 132 8.46 -18.78 0.68
N ASN A 133 7.18 -18.40 0.81
CA ASN A 133 6.72 -17.02 0.62
C ASN A 133 7.36 -16.07 1.65
N PHE A 134 7.42 -16.50 2.91
CA PHE A 134 8.12 -15.76 3.94
C PHE A 134 9.61 -15.57 3.62
N SER A 135 10.29 -16.63 3.15
CA SER A 135 11.70 -16.57 2.75
C SER A 135 11.92 -15.60 1.58
N LYS A 136 11.05 -15.61 0.56
CA LYS A 136 11.12 -14.67 -0.56
C LYS A 136 10.94 -13.22 -0.10
N MET A 137 10.02 -12.96 0.83
CA MET A 137 9.85 -11.63 1.42
C MET A 137 11.07 -11.18 2.22
N ILE A 138 11.67 -12.06 3.01
CA ILE A 138 12.92 -11.77 3.73
C ILE A 138 14.05 -11.44 2.75
N LEU A 139 14.19 -12.19 1.65
CA LEU A 139 15.20 -11.90 0.63
C LEU A 139 14.99 -10.52 -0.04
N ALA A 140 13.75 -10.12 -0.25
CA ALA A 140 13.45 -8.77 -0.73
C ALA A 140 13.83 -7.69 0.29
N MET A 141 13.57 -7.93 1.59
CA MET A 141 13.97 -7.03 2.69
C MET A 141 15.49 -6.89 2.81
N VAL A 142 16.25 -7.95 2.55
CA VAL A 142 17.72 -7.90 2.57
C VAL A 142 18.27 -6.98 1.48
N LYS A 143 17.57 -6.87 0.34
CA LYS A 143 17.98 -5.96 -0.74
C LYS A 143 17.65 -4.50 -0.41
N ASP A 144 16.41 -4.24 -0.02
CA ASP A 144 15.95 -2.92 0.41
C ASP A 144 14.68 -3.08 1.27
N ILE A 145 14.80 -2.68 2.53
CA ILE A 145 13.68 -2.79 3.49
C ILE A 145 12.48 -1.93 3.09
N ARG A 146 12.68 -0.87 2.30
CA ARG A 146 11.61 0.02 1.85
C ARG A 146 10.59 -0.72 0.99
N VAL A 147 11.01 -1.75 0.24
CA VAL A 147 10.11 -2.60 -0.56
C VAL A 147 9.01 -3.23 0.32
N ILE A 148 9.38 -3.80 1.47
CA ILE A 148 8.38 -4.42 2.35
C ILE A 148 7.55 -3.37 3.09
N LEU A 149 8.10 -2.18 3.40
CA LEU A 149 7.34 -1.08 3.99
C LEU A 149 6.25 -0.58 3.04
N ILE A 150 6.57 -0.42 1.75
CA ILE A 150 5.59 -0.07 0.71
C ILE A 150 4.52 -1.18 0.63
N LYS A 151 4.93 -2.44 0.62
CA LYS A 151 4.00 -3.58 0.55
C LYS A 151 3.10 -3.70 1.78
N LEU A 152 3.61 -3.39 2.97
CA LEU A 152 2.81 -3.33 4.19
C LEU A 152 1.79 -2.18 4.14
N ALA A 153 2.17 -1.01 3.62
CA ALA A 153 1.27 0.13 3.44
C ALA A 153 0.16 -0.19 2.41
N ASP A 154 0.51 -0.84 1.29
CA ASP A 154 -0.46 -1.36 0.31
C ASP A 154 -1.44 -2.34 0.98
N ARG A 155 -0.92 -3.35 1.68
CA ARG A 155 -1.74 -4.35 2.40
C ARG A 155 -2.68 -3.70 3.41
N MET A 156 -2.21 -2.67 4.09
CA MET A 156 -3.01 -1.92 5.07
C MET A 156 -4.22 -1.26 4.43
N HIS A 157 -4.06 -0.60 3.28
CA HIS A 157 -5.18 -0.02 2.55
C HIS A 157 -6.10 -1.09 1.95
N ASN A 158 -5.53 -2.18 1.41
CA ASN A 158 -6.29 -3.28 0.83
C ASN A 158 -7.19 -3.97 1.87
N ILE A 159 -6.71 -4.20 3.09
CA ILE A 159 -7.52 -4.83 4.15
C ILE A 159 -8.65 -3.91 4.64
N GLN A 160 -8.47 -2.59 4.63
CA GLN A 160 -9.50 -1.62 5.01
C GLN A 160 -10.65 -1.53 3.98
N THR A 161 -10.36 -1.81 2.70
CA THR A 161 -11.35 -1.75 1.60
C THR A 161 -11.85 -3.14 1.18
N LEU A 162 -11.58 -4.17 1.98
CA LEU A 162 -11.82 -5.58 1.65
C LEU A 162 -13.31 -5.93 1.52
N ASN A 163 -14.19 -5.14 2.13
CA ASN A 163 -15.65 -5.31 2.07
C ASN A 163 -16.24 -5.26 0.64
N ALA A 164 -15.54 -4.64 -0.30
CA ALA A 164 -15.98 -4.56 -1.70
C ALA A 164 -15.69 -5.84 -2.51
N LEU A 165 -14.97 -6.82 -1.94
CA LEU A 165 -14.61 -8.07 -2.59
C LEU A 165 -15.59 -9.21 -2.24
N GLU A 166 -15.55 -10.29 -3.04
CA GLU A 166 -16.27 -11.53 -2.76
C GLU A 166 -15.71 -12.22 -1.50
N GLN A 167 -16.56 -12.89 -0.74
CA GLN A 167 -16.22 -13.53 0.55
C GLN A 167 -15.00 -14.47 0.45
N LYS A 168 -14.89 -15.26 -0.63
CA LYS A 168 -13.75 -16.16 -0.83
C LYS A 168 -12.43 -15.39 -0.93
N LYS A 169 -12.43 -14.25 -1.64
CA LYS A 169 -11.25 -13.36 -1.75
C LYS A 169 -10.97 -12.64 -0.44
N GLN A 170 -12.01 -12.17 0.25
CA GLN A 170 -11.88 -11.57 1.58
C GLN A 170 -11.17 -12.52 2.54
N TYR A 171 -11.62 -13.78 2.61
CA TYR A 171 -11.04 -14.80 3.47
C TYR A 171 -9.57 -15.08 3.13
N LYS A 172 -9.24 -15.28 1.83
CA LYS A 172 -7.86 -15.54 1.38
C LYS A 172 -6.93 -14.39 1.78
N ILE A 173 -7.29 -13.15 1.45
CA ILE A 173 -6.48 -11.96 1.75
C ILE A 173 -6.34 -11.75 3.27
N ALA A 174 -7.40 -11.97 4.04
CA ALA A 174 -7.36 -11.84 5.49
C ALA A 174 -6.45 -12.90 6.13
N ARG A 175 -6.50 -14.15 5.69
CA ARG A 175 -5.61 -15.23 6.15
C ARG A 175 -4.15 -14.92 5.85
N GLU A 176 -3.86 -14.56 4.61
CA GLU A 176 -2.51 -14.13 4.20
C GLU A 176 -2.00 -12.97 5.05
N THR A 177 -2.85 -11.96 5.30
CA THR A 177 -2.50 -10.82 6.14
C THR A 177 -2.12 -11.24 7.56
N LEU A 178 -2.89 -12.14 8.19
CA LEU A 178 -2.61 -12.64 9.55
C LEU A 178 -1.37 -13.53 9.62
N GLN A 179 -1.11 -14.32 8.57
CA GLN A 179 -0.04 -15.32 8.60
C GLN A 179 1.31 -14.77 8.13
N ILE A 180 1.32 -13.72 7.32
CA ILE A 180 2.54 -13.19 6.71
C ILE A 180 2.77 -11.72 7.11
N TYR A 181 1.86 -10.82 6.74
CA TYR A 181 2.11 -9.38 6.84
C TYR A 181 2.09 -8.85 8.27
N ALA A 182 1.16 -9.29 9.12
CA ALA A 182 1.12 -8.86 10.52
C ALA A 182 2.34 -9.35 11.31
N PRO A 183 2.82 -10.61 11.18
CA PRO A 183 4.08 -11.05 11.75
C PRO A 183 5.31 -10.27 11.27
N ILE A 184 5.36 -9.88 9.99
CA ILE A 184 6.44 -9.04 9.46
C ILE A 184 6.41 -7.65 10.12
N ALA A 185 5.25 -6.98 10.14
CA ALA A 185 5.09 -5.69 10.79
C ALA A 185 5.49 -5.73 12.27
N ASN A 186 5.17 -6.84 12.98
CA ASN A 186 5.58 -7.07 14.36
C ASN A 186 7.11 -7.17 14.50
N ARG A 187 7.79 -7.92 13.62
CA ARG A 187 9.26 -8.07 13.65
C ARG A 187 9.99 -6.77 13.32
N LEU A 188 9.39 -5.93 12.49
CA LEU A 188 9.91 -4.58 12.18
C LEU A 188 9.63 -3.57 13.30
N GLY A 189 8.90 -3.95 14.36
CA GLY A 189 8.55 -3.05 15.45
C GLY A 189 7.45 -2.02 15.12
N ILE A 190 6.76 -2.16 13.97
CA ILE A 190 5.71 -1.23 13.53
C ILE A 190 4.37 -1.67 14.14
N TYR A 191 4.25 -1.54 15.45
CA TYR A 191 3.12 -2.07 16.22
C TYR A 191 1.76 -1.49 15.82
N GLN A 192 1.69 -0.23 15.42
CA GLN A 192 0.44 0.38 14.97
C GLN A 192 -0.08 -0.30 13.71
N MET A 193 0.80 -0.51 12.72
CA MET A 193 0.46 -1.21 11.50
C MET A 193 0.09 -2.67 11.75
N LYS A 194 0.89 -3.39 12.58
CA LYS A 194 0.58 -4.76 13.03
C LYS A 194 -0.81 -4.86 13.63
N THR A 195 -1.13 -3.98 14.58
CA THR A 195 -2.42 -3.99 15.28
C THR A 195 -3.60 -3.74 14.32
N LEU A 196 -3.45 -2.80 13.38
CA LEU A 196 -4.45 -2.53 12.36
C LEU A 196 -4.65 -3.74 11.44
N LEU A 197 -3.55 -4.31 10.93
CA LEU A 197 -3.61 -5.50 10.06
C LEU A 197 -4.29 -6.67 10.74
N GLU A 198 -3.94 -6.96 12.00
CA GLU A 198 -4.57 -8.06 12.77
C GLU A 198 -6.06 -7.80 13.01
N ARG A 199 -6.42 -6.59 13.45
CA ARG A 199 -7.81 -6.23 13.74
C ARG A 199 -8.72 -6.35 12.53
N GLU A 200 -8.32 -5.75 11.42
CA GLU A 200 -9.13 -5.76 10.20
C GLU A 200 -9.16 -7.16 9.55
N ALA A 201 -8.03 -7.85 9.49
CA ALA A 201 -7.97 -9.20 8.93
C ALA A 201 -8.76 -10.22 9.77
N PHE A 202 -8.71 -10.14 11.11
CA PHE A 202 -9.45 -11.03 12.00
C PHE A 202 -10.97 -11.01 11.72
N ARG A 203 -11.50 -9.86 11.37
CA ARG A 203 -12.92 -9.66 11.03
C ARG A 203 -13.38 -10.55 9.86
N TYR A 204 -12.52 -10.73 8.84
CA TYR A 204 -12.81 -11.50 7.63
C TYR A 204 -12.34 -12.95 7.72
N ALA A 205 -11.24 -13.21 8.43
CA ALA A 205 -10.72 -14.56 8.62
C ALA A 205 -11.55 -15.37 9.63
N TYR A 206 -12.13 -14.70 10.67
CA TYR A 206 -12.88 -15.34 11.74
C TYR A 206 -14.19 -14.60 12.06
N PRO A 207 -15.12 -14.47 11.12
CA PRO A 207 -16.29 -13.60 11.27
C PRO A 207 -17.19 -13.99 12.45
N TYR A 208 -17.35 -15.27 12.73
CA TYR A 208 -18.12 -15.75 13.88
C TYR A 208 -17.47 -15.37 15.23
N ARG A 209 -16.18 -15.61 15.38
CA ARG A 209 -15.40 -15.22 16.58
C ARG A 209 -15.41 -13.71 16.77
N HIS A 210 -15.23 -12.96 15.69
CA HIS A 210 -15.31 -11.49 15.72
C HIS A 210 -16.66 -11.00 16.23
N LYS A 211 -17.78 -11.61 15.77
CA LYS A 211 -19.14 -11.26 16.22
C LYS A 211 -19.34 -11.51 17.72
N ILE A 212 -18.85 -12.64 18.24
CA ILE A 212 -18.90 -12.96 19.66
C ILE A 212 -18.10 -11.96 20.49
N LEU A 213 -16.83 -11.70 20.10
CA LEU A 213 -15.97 -10.74 20.78
C LEU A 213 -16.59 -9.35 20.80
N LYS A 214 -17.09 -8.87 19.66
CA LYS A 214 -17.76 -7.56 19.55
C LYS A 214 -18.98 -7.47 20.48
N LYS A 215 -19.76 -8.55 20.65
CA LYS A 215 -20.90 -8.60 21.59
C LYS A 215 -20.43 -8.55 23.05
N ALA A 216 -19.41 -9.33 23.41
CA ALA A 216 -18.85 -9.35 24.76
C ALA A 216 -18.25 -8.00 25.18
N LEU A 217 -17.56 -7.33 24.24
CA LEU A 217 -16.95 -6.02 24.47
C LEU A 217 -17.96 -4.89 24.65
N LYS A 218 -19.10 -4.93 23.95
CA LYS A 218 -20.19 -3.96 24.14
C LYS A 218 -20.79 -3.98 25.55
N GLY A 219 -20.68 -5.11 26.27
CA GLY A 219 -21.14 -5.26 27.64
C GLY A 219 -20.16 -4.77 28.71
N ASN A 220 -18.93 -4.40 28.34
CA ASN A 220 -17.90 -3.99 29.31
C ASN A 220 -17.14 -2.76 28.81
N PRO A 221 -17.48 -1.54 29.25
CA PRO A 221 -16.88 -0.28 28.78
C PRO A 221 -15.37 -0.14 29.09
N ILE A 222 -14.85 -0.88 30.09
CA ILE A 222 -13.43 -0.85 30.44
C ILE A 222 -12.63 -1.66 29.39
N ILE A 223 -13.11 -2.82 29.02
CA ILE A 223 -12.45 -3.68 28.03
C ILE A 223 -12.55 -3.07 26.62
N SER A 224 -13.65 -2.38 26.29
CA SER A 224 -13.80 -1.72 25.01
C SER A 224 -12.78 -0.59 24.78
N LYS A 225 -12.33 0.09 25.85
CA LYS A 225 -11.26 1.10 25.78
C LYS A 225 -9.86 0.49 25.64
N LEU A 226 -9.63 -0.70 26.17
CA LEU A 226 -8.32 -1.39 26.12
C LEU A 226 -8.03 -2.07 24.76
N ILE A 227 -9.05 -2.32 23.94
CA ILE A 227 -8.92 -3.01 22.64
C ILE A 227 -9.01 -2.03 21.45
N ILE A 228 -9.28 -0.74 21.70
CA ILE A 228 -9.25 0.34 20.70
C ILE A 228 -7.85 1.00 20.61
N ILE A 229 -6.86 0.44 21.32
CA ILE A 229 -5.46 0.85 21.18
C ILE A 229 -4.79 0.02 20.10
#